data_8d3bae48844ea8d669bbd45ecb116f8a
#
_entry.id   8d3bae48844ea8d669bbd45ecb116f8a
#
_cell.length_a   1.000
_cell.length_b   1.000
_cell.length_c   1.000
_cell.angle_alpha   90.00
_cell.angle_beta   90.00
_cell.angle_gamma   90.00
#
_symmetry.space_group_name_H-M   'P 1'
#
loop_
_entity.id
_entity.type
_entity.pdbx_description
1 polymer ?
#
loop_
_entity_poly.entity_id
_entity_poly.type
_entity_poly.pdbx_seq_one_letter_code
_entity_poly.pdbx_strand_id
1 'polypeptide(L)'
;TGNARMTAFVRTRGVLGIARGVNAELDELQNERIASQQARQAFQAGLTCLSHDIRTPLAGAQGYLQLVEDEADPAAKERYLSAAAHRLDDVRVLLDDLFSFAQVHDPSFEVAYEPVRPADVLGDVLAGLYPQFRERGWEPRVLLDDEAVVQADAEALARIFRNLTANALRHGAAAPVIEQRGGRVTFENRVDDPDAIDVDRLFERFYQGGGARSSAGAGLGLAIVSQLAASMGATAAASLEGDFLRVTVELQ
;
A
#
# COMPACT_ATOMS: atom_id res chain seq x y z
N THR A 1 11.84 18.48 -27.56
CA THR A 1 11.92 17.12 -28.14
C THR A 1 10.69 16.91 -28.99
N GLY A 2 10.85 17.06 -30.35
CA GLY A 2 9.74 17.04 -31.29
C GLY A 2 9.16 15.63 -31.47
N ASN A 3 7.84 15.55 -31.62
CA ASN A 3 7.10 14.36 -32.04
C ASN A 3 7.55 14.01 -33.48
N ALA A 4 8.39 12.98 -33.62
CA ALA A 4 8.71 12.43 -34.92
C ALA A 4 7.50 11.63 -35.41
N ARG A 5 6.85 12.12 -36.50
CA ARG A 5 5.77 11.42 -37.20
C ARG A 5 6.16 11.17 -38.65
N MET A 6 5.83 9.99 -39.16
CA MET A 6 6.05 9.65 -40.56
C MET A 6 4.97 10.29 -41.43
N THR A 7 5.39 11.13 -42.39
CA THR A 7 4.50 11.75 -43.37
C THR A 7 4.73 11.10 -44.73
N ALA A 8 3.70 10.51 -45.32
CA ALA A 8 3.78 9.89 -46.63
C ALA A 8 3.39 10.90 -47.74
N PHE A 9 4.29 11.19 -48.66
CA PHE A 9 4.04 12.01 -49.83
C PHE A 9 3.39 11.23 -50.98
N VAL A 10 3.41 9.90 -50.95
CA VAL A 10 2.83 9.03 -51.99
C VAL A 10 1.50 8.46 -51.47
N ARG A 11 0.41 8.71 -52.22
CA ARG A 11 -0.96 8.34 -51.85
C ARG A 11 -1.41 6.95 -52.33
N THR A 12 -0.54 5.95 -52.38
CA THR A 12 -0.99 4.57 -52.61
C THR A 12 -1.55 3.99 -51.30
N ARG A 13 -2.63 3.18 -51.42
CA ARG A 13 -3.29 2.59 -50.22
C ARG A 13 -2.30 1.85 -49.29
N GLY A 14 -1.30 1.17 -49.85
CA GLY A 14 -0.29 0.43 -49.08
C GLY A 14 0.63 1.36 -48.29
N VAL A 15 1.13 2.44 -48.87
CA VAL A 15 2.03 3.39 -48.19
C VAL A 15 1.32 4.14 -47.08
N LEU A 16 0.05 4.50 -47.25
CA LEU A 16 -0.77 5.11 -46.20
C LEU A 16 -1.10 4.14 -45.08
N GLY A 17 -1.22 2.83 -45.35
CA GLY A 17 -1.39 1.78 -44.35
C GLY A 17 -0.16 1.62 -43.45
N ILE A 18 1.03 1.56 -44.10
CA ILE A 18 2.31 1.46 -43.41
C ILE A 18 2.56 2.71 -42.52
N ALA A 19 2.34 3.90 -43.08
CA ALA A 19 2.54 5.17 -42.35
C ALA A 19 1.62 5.26 -41.12
N ARG A 20 0.37 4.77 -41.21
CA ARG A 20 -0.55 4.70 -40.06
C ARG A 20 -0.10 3.67 -38.99
N GLY A 21 0.34 2.50 -39.43
CA GLY A 21 0.88 1.47 -38.50
C GLY A 21 2.10 1.97 -37.73
N VAL A 22 3.07 2.56 -38.48
CA VAL A 22 4.28 3.13 -37.85
C VAL A 22 3.95 4.29 -36.89
N ASN A 23 3.01 5.16 -37.24
CA ASN A 23 2.63 6.27 -36.35
C ASN A 23 1.88 5.75 -35.11
N ALA A 24 1.05 4.72 -35.22
CA ALA A 24 0.41 4.10 -34.08
C ALA A 24 1.43 3.50 -33.09
N GLU A 25 2.43 2.79 -33.63
CA GLU A 25 3.54 2.23 -32.84
C GLU A 25 4.39 3.32 -32.16
N LEU A 26 4.67 4.41 -32.88
CA LEU A 26 5.39 5.55 -32.32
C LEU A 26 4.59 6.27 -31.22
N ASP A 27 3.27 6.40 -31.39
CA ASP A 27 2.39 6.98 -30.36
C ASP A 27 2.33 6.08 -29.12
N GLU A 28 2.30 4.73 -29.28
CA GLU A 28 2.35 3.75 -28.18
C GLU A 28 3.67 3.82 -27.42
N LEU A 29 4.81 3.73 -28.11
CA LEU A 29 6.15 3.88 -27.51
C LEU A 29 6.31 5.22 -26.78
N GLN A 30 5.73 6.28 -27.31
CA GLN A 30 5.78 7.59 -26.66
C GLN A 30 4.93 7.62 -25.39
N ASN A 31 3.74 7.03 -25.40
CA ASN A 31 2.90 6.92 -24.22
C ASN A 31 3.57 6.09 -23.12
N GLU A 32 4.18 4.94 -23.48
CA GLU A 32 4.98 4.14 -22.57
C GLU A 32 6.15 4.92 -21.96
N ARG A 33 6.86 5.68 -22.77
CA ARG A 33 7.97 6.53 -22.30
C ARG A 33 7.50 7.61 -21.35
N ILE A 34 6.38 8.26 -21.63
CA ILE A 34 5.78 9.27 -20.76
C ILE A 34 5.36 8.63 -19.43
N ALA A 35 4.66 7.50 -19.49
CA ALA A 35 4.25 6.75 -18.29
C ALA A 35 5.46 6.33 -17.44
N SER A 36 6.52 5.81 -18.06
CA SER A 36 7.76 5.43 -17.38
C SER A 36 8.45 6.64 -16.72
N GLN A 37 8.49 7.79 -17.41
CA GLN A 37 9.06 9.02 -16.85
C GLN A 37 8.24 9.53 -15.66
N GLN A 38 6.92 9.54 -15.78
CA GLN A 38 6.02 9.93 -14.69
C GLN A 38 6.16 9.00 -13.46
N ALA A 39 6.21 7.68 -13.70
CA ALA A 39 6.44 6.70 -12.65
C ALA A 39 7.79 6.92 -11.93
N ARG A 40 8.86 7.22 -12.70
CA ARG A 40 10.18 7.52 -12.12
C ARG A 40 10.18 8.82 -11.31
N GLN A 41 9.50 9.86 -11.80
CA GLN A 41 9.39 11.12 -11.06
C GLN A 41 8.58 10.96 -9.78
N ALA A 42 7.45 10.25 -9.84
CA ALA A 42 6.65 9.92 -8.67
C ALA A 42 7.46 9.13 -7.64
N PHE A 43 8.24 8.14 -8.09
CA PHE A 43 9.13 7.37 -7.21
C PHE A 43 10.19 8.23 -6.54
N GLN A 44 10.85 9.12 -7.28
CA GLN A 44 11.85 10.03 -6.71
C GLN A 44 11.25 11.02 -5.70
N ALA A 45 10.08 11.58 -6.02
CA ALA A 45 9.35 12.45 -5.10
C ALA A 45 8.96 11.69 -3.82
N GLY A 46 8.48 10.45 -3.96
CA GLY A 46 8.12 9.60 -2.84
C GLY A 46 9.28 9.21 -1.95
N LEU A 47 10.47 8.90 -2.52
CA LEU A 47 11.68 8.65 -1.73
C LEU A 47 12.10 9.90 -0.92
N THR A 48 11.88 11.09 -1.47
CA THR A 48 12.15 12.34 -0.75
C THR A 48 11.17 12.52 0.42
N CYS A 49 9.88 12.25 0.20
CA CYS A 49 8.87 12.25 1.25
C CYS A 49 9.19 11.23 2.34
N LEU A 50 9.48 9.98 1.97
CA LEU A 50 9.85 8.90 2.89
C LEU A 50 11.09 9.24 3.72
N SER A 51 12.10 9.87 3.11
CA SER A 51 13.30 10.33 3.84
C SER A 51 12.94 11.35 4.92
N HIS A 52 11.98 12.24 4.66
CA HIS A 52 11.45 13.17 5.64
C HIS A 52 10.66 12.44 6.74
N ASP A 53 9.82 11.49 6.35
CA ASP A 53 8.94 10.74 7.26
C ASP A 53 9.75 9.80 8.19
N ILE A 54 10.90 9.31 7.75
CA ILE A 54 11.85 8.57 8.59
C ILE A 54 12.60 9.53 9.55
N ARG A 55 12.98 10.72 9.09
CA ARG A 55 13.74 11.67 9.91
C ARG A 55 12.94 12.16 11.12
N THR A 56 11.65 12.38 10.96
CA THR A 56 10.77 12.90 12.02
C THR A 56 10.70 11.98 13.24
N PRO A 57 10.30 10.70 13.14
CA PRO A 57 10.29 9.80 14.28
C PRO A 57 11.70 9.52 14.83
N LEU A 58 12.73 9.47 13.97
CA LEU A 58 14.13 9.29 14.42
C LEU A 58 14.59 10.44 15.30
N ALA A 59 14.32 11.69 14.89
CA ALA A 59 14.63 12.88 15.71
C ALA A 59 13.82 12.87 17.01
N GLY A 60 12.54 12.43 16.97
CA GLY A 60 11.72 12.26 18.17
C GLY A 60 12.29 11.23 19.14
N ALA A 61 12.73 10.06 18.63
CA ALA A 61 13.39 9.04 19.45
C ALA A 61 14.67 9.57 20.11
N GLN A 62 15.51 10.26 19.34
CA GLN A 62 16.72 10.90 19.89
C GLN A 62 16.40 11.93 20.96
N GLY A 63 15.37 12.76 20.76
CA GLY A 63 14.92 13.73 21.77
C GLY A 63 14.47 13.06 23.07
N TYR A 64 13.66 11.99 23.00
CA TYR A 64 13.27 11.24 24.19
C TYR A 64 14.46 10.61 24.91
N LEU A 65 15.43 10.05 24.19
CA LEU A 65 16.64 9.48 24.79
C LEU A 65 17.49 10.54 25.51
N GLN A 66 17.58 11.75 24.96
CA GLN A 66 18.24 12.88 25.65
C GLN A 66 17.53 13.25 26.96
N LEU A 67 16.17 13.27 26.94
CA LEU A 67 15.42 13.53 28.17
C LEU A 67 15.62 12.48 29.25
N VAL A 68 15.91 11.23 28.89
CA VAL A 68 16.22 10.14 29.85
C VAL A 68 17.53 10.41 30.59
N GLU A 69 18.53 11.03 29.95
CA GLU A 69 19.85 11.29 30.55
C GLU A 69 19.74 12.26 31.73
N ASP A 70 18.92 13.29 31.62
CA ASP A 70 18.78 14.36 32.61
C ASP A 70 17.61 14.14 33.61
N GLU A 71 16.77 13.10 33.40
CA GLU A 71 15.62 12.83 34.25
C GLU A 71 16.02 12.08 35.53
N ALA A 72 15.49 12.51 36.65
CA ALA A 72 15.74 11.85 37.96
C ALA A 72 14.64 10.86 38.37
N ASP A 73 13.37 11.11 37.91
CA ASP A 73 12.23 10.25 38.22
C ASP A 73 12.25 8.96 37.39
N PRO A 74 12.33 7.78 38.04
CA PRO A 74 12.34 6.50 37.31
C PRO A 74 11.09 6.27 36.47
N ALA A 75 9.90 6.74 36.92
CA ALA A 75 8.67 6.58 36.17
C ALA A 75 8.63 7.48 34.92
N ALA A 76 9.22 8.66 34.98
CA ALA A 76 9.39 9.54 33.83
C ALA A 76 10.39 8.94 32.83
N LYS A 77 11.51 8.37 33.30
CA LYS A 77 12.48 7.65 32.46
C LYS A 77 11.82 6.53 31.67
N GLU A 78 11.02 5.71 32.33
CA GLU A 78 10.32 4.58 31.69
C GLU A 78 9.35 5.08 30.61
N ARG A 79 8.62 6.17 30.86
CA ARG A 79 7.76 6.79 29.86
C ARG A 79 8.55 7.31 28.63
N TYR A 80 9.69 7.95 28.84
CA TYR A 80 10.53 8.44 27.73
C TYR A 80 11.16 7.29 26.95
N LEU A 81 11.62 6.23 27.60
CA LEU A 81 12.12 5.03 26.92
C LEU A 81 11.05 4.35 26.08
N SER A 82 9.82 4.21 26.64
CA SER A 82 8.69 3.69 25.90
C SER A 82 8.34 4.55 24.69
N ALA A 83 8.32 5.86 24.85
CA ALA A 83 8.07 6.79 23.74
C ALA A 83 9.15 6.71 22.66
N ALA A 84 10.42 6.60 23.03
CA ALA A 84 11.51 6.40 22.09
C ALA A 84 11.38 5.07 21.32
N ALA A 85 11.03 3.98 22.01
CA ALA A 85 10.81 2.67 21.41
C ALA A 85 9.67 2.71 20.38
N HIS A 86 8.55 3.37 20.69
CA HIS A 86 7.44 3.55 19.75
C HIS A 86 7.87 4.35 18.49
N ARG A 87 8.70 5.39 18.64
CA ARG A 87 9.23 6.14 17.48
C ARG A 87 10.16 5.31 16.61
N LEU A 88 10.95 4.42 17.19
CA LEU A 88 11.80 3.49 16.44
C LEU A 88 10.95 2.42 15.71
N ASP A 89 9.84 2.01 16.32
CA ASP A 89 8.88 1.09 15.67
C ASP A 89 8.19 1.75 14.46
N ASP A 90 7.84 3.05 14.56
CA ASP A 90 7.36 3.83 13.40
C ASP A 90 8.38 3.81 12.24
N VAL A 91 9.68 3.97 12.55
CA VAL A 91 10.76 3.90 11.52
C VAL A 91 10.84 2.50 10.91
N ARG A 92 10.75 1.45 11.74
CA ARG A 92 10.79 0.06 11.26
C ARG A 92 9.66 -0.22 10.26
N VAL A 93 8.44 0.21 10.56
CA VAL A 93 7.29 0.05 9.67
C VAL A 93 7.53 0.73 8.31
N LEU A 94 8.08 1.97 8.32
CA LEU A 94 8.38 2.71 7.07
C LEU A 94 9.46 1.99 6.23
N LEU A 95 10.45 1.40 6.87
CA LEU A 95 11.49 0.61 6.19
C LEU A 95 10.93 -0.70 5.63
N ASP A 96 10.10 -1.40 6.39
CA ASP A 96 9.44 -2.64 5.95
C ASP A 96 8.54 -2.39 4.73
N ASP A 97 7.80 -1.27 4.72
CA ASP A 97 7.01 -0.81 3.57
C ASP A 97 7.91 -0.56 2.34
N LEU A 98 9.05 0.14 2.54
CA LEU A 98 10.00 0.42 1.45
C LEU A 98 10.63 -0.87 0.88
N PHE A 99 11.08 -1.79 1.74
CA PHE A 99 11.65 -3.07 1.31
C PHE A 99 10.62 -3.93 0.58
N SER A 100 9.40 -4.01 1.11
CA SER A 100 8.29 -4.71 0.47
C SER A 100 8.00 -4.14 -0.92
N PHE A 101 7.98 -2.82 -1.02
CA PHE A 101 7.79 -2.13 -2.29
C PHE A 101 8.93 -2.42 -3.28
N ALA A 102 10.19 -2.37 -2.85
CA ALA A 102 11.35 -2.64 -3.69
C ALA A 102 11.35 -4.10 -4.20
N GLN A 103 11.01 -5.05 -3.33
CA GLN A 103 10.99 -6.48 -3.66
C GLN A 103 9.93 -6.82 -4.72
N VAL A 104 8.72 -6.28 -4.59
CA VAL A 104 7.63 -6.53 -5.56
C VAL A 104 7.93 -5.92 -6.94
N HIS A 105 8.81 -4.90 -7.00
CA HIS A 105 9.24 -4.29 -8.26
C HIS A 105 10.52 -4.89 -8.82
N ASP A 106 11.11 -5.90 -8.16
CA ASP A 106 12.25 -6.64 -8.69
C ASP A 106 11.77 -7.53 -9.86
N PRO A 107 12.38 -7.43 -11.05
CA PRO A 107 12.05 -8.30 -12.18
C PRO A 107 12.24 -9.79 -11.91
N SER A 108 13.01 -10.14 -10.86
CA SER A 108 13.22 -11.52 -10.43
C SER A 108 12.18 -12.02 -9.42
N PHE A 109 11.18 -11.18 -9.05
CA PHE A 109 10.13 -11.58 -8.13
C PHE A 109 9.23 -12.62 -8.82
N GLU A 110 9.30 -13.86 -8.36
CA GLU A 110 8.47 -14.97 -8.79
C GLU A 110 7.45 -15.31 -7.71
N VAL A 111 6.20 -15.48 -8.12
CA VAL A 111 5.09 -15.88 -7.23
C VAL A 111 5.14 -17.40 -7.06
N ALA A 112 5.24 -17.86 -5.82
CA ALA A 112 5.22 -19.29 -5.48
C ALA A 112 3.76 -19.74 -5.25
N TYR A 113 3.08 -20.19 -6.32
CA TYR A 113 1.71 -20.65 -6.21
C TYR A 113 1.61 -21.99 -5.46
N GLU A 114 0.80 -22.01 -4.42
CA GLU A 114 0.45 -23.21 -3.65
C GLU A 114 -1.04 -23.17 -3.24
N PRO A 115 -1.64 -24.31 -2.87
CA PRO A 115 -2.98 -24.33 -2.29
C PRO A 115 -2.98 -23.66 -0.93
N VAL A 116 -3.62 -22.50 -0.78
CA VAL A 116 -3.67 -21.70 0.46
C VAL A 116 -5.12 -21.54 0.90
N ARG A 117 -5.35 -21.60 2.20
CA ARG A 117 -6.61 -21.14 2.81
C ARG A 117 -6.47 -19.67 3.20
N PRO A 118 -7.19 -18.75 2.55
CA PRO A 118 -7.10 -17.33 2.90
C PRO A 118 -7.51 -17.06 4.35
N ALA A 119 -8.45 -17.85 4.90
CA ALA A 119 -8.90 -17.74 6.29
C ALA A 119 -7.76 -17.99 7.29
N ASP A 120 -6.93 -19.02 7.06
CA ASP A 120 -5.80 -19.36 7.95
C ASP A 120 -4.78 -18.21 7.95
N VAL A 121 -4.37 -17.75 6.76
CA VAL A 121 -3.39 -16.65 6.61
C VAL A 121 -3.91 -15.35 7.23
N LEU A 122 -5.19 -15.04 7.02
CA LEU A 122 -5.83 -13.85 7.60
C LEU A 122 -5.93 -13.98 9.13
N GLY A 123 -6.27 -15.16 9.64
CA GLY A 123 -6.32 -15.44 11.07
C GLY A 123 -4.98 -15.21 11.75
N ASP A 124 -3.89 -15.71 11.17
CA ASP A 124 -2.52 -15.52 11.70
C ASP A 124 -2.11 -14.04 11.71
N VAL A 125 -2.43 -13.30 10.64
CA VAL A 125 -2.15 -11.86 10.56
C VAL A 125 -2.94 -11.09 11.63
N LEU A 126 -4.23 -11.38 11.78
CA LEU A 126 -5.07 -10.70 12.77
C LEU A 126 -4.65 -11.03 14.21
N ALA A 127 -4.26 -12.28 14.47
CA ALA A 127 -3.71 -12.67 15.77
C ALA A 127 -2.44 -11.89 16.11
N GLY A 128 -1.53 -11.71 15.12
CA GLY A 128 -0.30 -10.94 15.31
C GLY A 128 -0.55 -9.45 15.57
N LEU A 129 -1.63 -8.88 15.02
CA LEU A 129 -1.99 -7.46 15.19
C LEU A 129 -3.03 -7.22 16.30
N TYR A 130 -3.50 -8.27 16.98
CA TYR A 130 -4.51 -8.17 18.03
C TYR A 130 -4.13 -7.22 19.18
N PRO A 131 -2.87 -7.15 19.66
CA PRO A 131 -2.48 -6.17 20.67
C PRO A 131 -2.79 -4.73 20.26
N GLN A 132 -2.58 -4.36 18.99
CA GLN A 132 -2.84 -3.02 18.48
C GLN A 132 -4.34 -2.69 18.45
N PHE A 133 -5.20 -3.66 18.14
CA PHE A 133 -6.65 -3.51 18.26
C PHE A 133 -7.06 -3.29 19.72
N ARG A 134 -6.50 -4.05 20.65
CA ARG A 134 -6.77 -3.90 22.09
C ARG A 134 -6.34 -2.54 22.64
N GLU A 135 -5.19 -2.03 22.25
CA GLU A 135 -4.71 -0.71 22.66
C GLU A 135 -5.68 0.41 22.24
N ARG A 136 -6.36 0.25 21.08
CA ARG A 136 -7.42 1.15 20.63
C ARG A 136 -8.79 0.87 21.25
N GLY A 137 -8.95 -0.18 22.03
CA GLY A 137 -10.23 -0.64 22.53
C GLY A 137 -11.17 -1.15 21.44
N TRP A 138 -10.61 -1.63 20.32
CA TRP A 138 -11.35 -2.10 19.16
C TRP A 138 -11.49 -3.62 19.17
N GLU A 139 -12.68 -4.08 18.77
CA GLU A 139 -12.98 -5.49 18.52
C GLU A 139 -13.44 -5.64 17.07
N PRO A 140 -12.54 -6.06 16.15
CA PRO A 140 -12.88 -6.20 14.74
C PRO A 140 -13.93 -7.31 14.56
N ARG A 141 -14.90 -7.06 13.68
CA ARG A 141 -15.85 -8.09 13.29
C ARG A 141 -15.26 -8.88 12.12
N VAL A 142 -14.99 -10.17 12.37
CA VAL A 142 -14.32 -11.05 11.40
C VAL A 142 -15.28 -12.17 10.99
N LEU A 143 -15.50 -12.31 9.66
CA LEU A 143 -16.35 -13.33 9.05
C LEU A 143 -15.49 -14.11 8.05
N LEU A 144 -15.17 -15.36 8.36
CA LEU A 144 -14.28 -16.21 7.56
C LEU A 144 -15.04 -17.42 6.98
N ASP A 145 -14.62 -17.83 5.79
CA ASP A 145 -15.00 -19.08 5.14
C ASP A 145 -13.79 -20.04 5.23
N ASP A 146 -13.80 -20.91 6.24
CA ASP A 146 -12.68 -21.78 6.57
C ASP A 146 -12.45 -22.91 5.56
N GLU A 147 -13.40 -23.18 4.66
CA GLU A 147 -13.31 -24.26 3.67
C GLU A 147 -12.68 -23.82 2.35
N ALA A 148 -12.62 -22.51 2.10
CA ALA A 148 -12.12 -21.97 0.83
C ALA A 148 -10.62 -22.20 0.66
N VAL A 149 -10.22 -22.73 -0.51
CA VAL A 149 -8.83 -22.91 -0.93
C VAL A 149 -8.63 -22.20 -2.26
N VAL A 150 -7.55 -21.43 -2.37
CA VAL A 150 -7.16 -20.69 -3.59
C VAL A 150 -5.72 -21.04 -3.96
N GLN A 151 -5.34 -20.84 -5.24
CA GLN A 151 -3.95 -20.91 -5.66
C GLN A 151 -3.30 -19.54 -5.48
N ALA A 152 -2.42 -19.40 -4.48
CA ALA A 152 -1.79 -18.13 -4.14
C ALA A 152 -0.40 -18.35 -3.52
N ASP A 153 0.37 -17.29 -3.44
CA ASP A 153 1.57 -17.24 -2.63
C ASP A 153 1.20 -16.81 -1.20
N ALA A 154 1.41 -17.69 -0.24
CA ALA A 154 1.02 -17.48 1.16
C ALA A 154 1.73 -16.27 1.79
N GLU A 155 3.00 -16.03 1.46
CA GLU A 155 3.75 -14.87 1.96
C GLU A 155 3.24 -13.56 1.37
N ALA A 156 3.00 -13.53 0.05
CA ALA A 156 2.42 -12.38 -0.64
C ALA A 156 1.02 -12.08 -0.09
N LEU A 157 0.20 -13.10 0.15
CA LEU A 157 -1.14 -12.97 0.72
C LEU A 157 -1.08 -12.43 2.16
N ALA A 158 -0.19 -12.94 2.99
CA ALA A 158 0.03 -12.43 4.34
C ALA A 158 0.46 -10.95 4.34
N ARG A 159 1.28 -10.53 3.36
CA ARG A 159 1.66 -9.12 3.19
C ARG A 159 0.46 -8.25 2.80
N ILE A 160 -0.39 -8.71 1.88
CA ILE A 160 -1.63 -8.02 1.51
C ILE A 160 -2.48 -7.80 2.77
N PHE A 161 -2.73 -8.85 3.54
CA PHE A 161 -3.58 -8.77 4.73
C PHE A 161 -2.97 -7.89 5.83
N ARG A 162 -1.65 -7.94 6.04
CA ARG A 162 -0.97 -7.01 6.95
C ARG A 162 -1.16 -5.55 6.54
N ASN A 163 -0.99 -5.24 5.25
CA ASN A 163 -1.15 -3.88 4.75
C ASN A 163 -2.60 -3.39 4.90
N LEU A 164 -3.59 -4.23 4.58
CA LEU A 164 -5.00 -3.88 4.73
C LEU A 164 -5.38 -3.69 6.20
N THR A 165 -4.93 -4.58 7.10
CA THR A 165 -5.17 -4.48 8.53
C THR A 165 -4.50 -3.24 9.13
N ALA A 166 -3.25 -2.97 8.77
CA ALA A 166 -2.52 -1.79 9.22
C ALA A 166 -3.17 -0.50 8.70
N ASN A 167 -3.69 -0.51 7.46
CA ASN A 167 -4.44 0.61 6.90
C ASN A 167 -5.72 0.88 7.70
N ALA A 168 -6.50 -0.16 7.99
CA ALA A 168 -7.71 -0.04 8.81
C ALA A 168 -7.41 0.44 10.23
N LEU A 169 -6.35 -0.07 10.86
CA LEU A 169 -5.88 0.41 12.16
C LEU A 169 -5.44 1.87 12.13
N ARG A 170 -4.75 2.31 11.10
CA ARG A 170 -4.16 3.65 11.02
C ARG A 170 -5.18 4.73 10.67
N HIS A 171 -6.06 4.44 9.75
CA HIS A 171 -6.97 5.41 9.12
C HIS A 171 -8.44 5.20 9.49
N GLY A 172 -8.79 4.09 10.14
CA GLY A 172 -10.15 3.84 10.60
C GLY A 172 -10.52 4.73 11.79
N ALA A 173 -11.80 5.14 11.84
CA ALA A 173 -12.43 5.83 12.95
C ALA A 173 -13.09 4.86 13.95
N ALA A 174 -13.25 3.59 13.57
CA ALA A 174 -13.84 2.52 14.39
C ALA A 174 -13.25 1.16 14.01
N ALA A 175 -13.58 0.14 14.82
CA ALA A 175 -13.19 -1.25 14.53
C ALA A 175 -13.67 -1.68 13.13
N PRO A 176 -12.80 -2.28 12.31
CA PRO A 176 -13.16 -2.70 10.96
C PRO A 176 -14.08 -3.93 10.93
N VAL A 177 -14.80 -4.08 9.83
CA VAL A 177 -15.43 -5.33 9.43
C VAL A 177 -14.54 -6.00 8.39
N ILE A 178 -14.17 -7.24 8.62
CA ILE A 178 -13.31 -8.02 7.73
C ILE A 178 -14.09 -9.26 7.32
N GLU A 179 -14.29 -9.43 6.04
CA GLU A 179 -15.05 -10.54 5.48
C GLU A 179 -14.20 -11.27 4.44
N GLN A 180 -14.12 -12.60 4.56
CA GLN A 180 -13.51 -13.46 3.56
C GLN A 180 -14.53 -14.51 3.14
N ARG A 181 -14.80 -14.60 1.83
CA ARG A 181 -15.66 -15.60 1.21
C ARG A 181 -15.02 -16.11 -0.06
N GLY A 182 -14.71 -17.39 -0.09
CA GLY A 182 -13.95 -17.95 -1.19
C GLY A 182 -12.63 -17.21 -1.39
N GLY A 183 -12.33 -16.80 -2.62
CA GLY A 183 -11.16 -15.99 -2.96
C GLY A 183 -11.33 -14.48 -2.69
N ARG A 184 -12.50 -14.01 -2.26
CA ARG A 184 -12.73 -12.58 -2.02
C ARG A 184 -12.51 -12.23 -0.56
N VAL A 185 -11.66 -11.23 -0.32
CA VAL A 185 -11.41 -10.65 1.00
C VAL A 185 -11.71 -9.16 0.99
N THR A 186 -12.51 -8.72 1.93
CA THR A 186 -12.97 -7.34 2.03
C THR A 186 -12.67 -6.78 3.41
N PHE A 187 -12.06 -5.61 3.44
CA PHE A 187 -11.85 -4.81 4.63
C PHE A 187 -12.71 -3.55 4.52
N GLU A 188 -13.61 -3.37 5.46
CA GLU A 188 -14.46 -2.20 5.54
C GLU A 188 -14.19 -1.46 6.84
N ASN A 189 -13.88 -0.18 6.76
CA ASN A 189 -13.68 0.66 7.92
C ASN A 189 -14.33 2.02 7.74
N ARG A 190 -14.83 2.56 8.85
CA ARG A 190 -15.32 3.92 8.92
C ARG A 190 -14.16 4.91 8.86
N VAL A 191 -14.34 6.04 8.16
CA VAL A 191 -13.36 7.13 8.03
C VAL A 191 -13.97 8.44 8.54
N ASP A 192 -13.13 9.32 9.11
CA ASP A 192 -13.60 10.59 9.69
C ASP A 192 -13.87 11.68 8.65
N ASP A 193 -13.13 11.67 7.54
CA ASP A 193 -13.21 12.67 6.47
C ASP A 193 -13.28 11.99 5.10
N PRO A 194 -14.49 11.52 4.69
CA PRO A 194 -14.66 10.83 3.42
C PRO A 194 -14.41 11.72 2.20
N ASP A 195 -14.72 13.04 2.31
CA ASP A 195 -14.55 13.99 1.20
C ASP A 195 -13.07 14.25 0.85
N ALA A 196 -12.17 13.95 1.78
CA ALA A 196 -10.73 14.08 1.59
C ALA A 196 -10.10 12.85 0.89
N ILE A 197 -10.88 11.79 0.63
CA ILE A 197 -10.41 10.55 0.05
C ILE A 197 -10.76 10.50 -1.45
N ASP A 198 -9.74 10.50 -2.29
CA ASP A 198 -9.88 10.23 -3.71
C ASP A 198 -9.70 8.71 -3.94
N VAL A 199 -10.82 8.00 -4.13
CA VAL A 199 -10.85 6.54 -4.25
C VAL A 199 -10.05 6.05 -5.45
N ASP A 200 -10.06 6.78 -6.56
CA ASP A 200 -9.37 6.41 -7.79
C ASP A 200 -7.84 6.43 -7.60
N ARG A 201 -7.36 7.19 -6.61
CA ARG A 201 -5.94 7.36 -6.32
C ARG A 201 -5.43 6.51 -5.16
N LEU A 202 -6.30 5.79 -4.45
CA LEU A 202 -5.93 5.04 -3.24
C LEU A 202 -4.80 4.03 -3.44
N PHE A 203 -4.68 3.48 -4.65
CA PHE A 203 -3.63 2.53 -5.01
C PHE A 203 -2.40 3.19 -5.66
N GLU A 204 -2.43 4.54 -5.83
CA GLU A 204 -1.25 5.26 -6.30
C GLU A 204 -0.16 5.27 -5.21
N ARG A 205 1.08 5.18 -5.66
CA ARG A 205 2.25 5.24 -4.78
C ARG A 205 2.33 6.59 -4.09
N PHE A 206 2.62 6.57 -2.78
CA PHE A 206 2.79 7.77 -1.96
C PHE A 206 1.53 8.65 -1.86
N TYR A 207 0.37 8.13 -2.26
CA TYR A 207 -0.89 8.81 -2.06
C TYR A 207 -1.25 8.79 -0.57
N GLN A 208 -1.57 9.95 -0.03
CA GLN A 208 -2.10 10.15 1.32
C GLN A 208 -3.36 10.99 1.20
N GLY A 209 -4.50 10.41 1.51
CA GLY A 209 -5.80 11.12 1.50
C GLY A 209 -5.83 12.18 2.59
N GLY A 210 -6.39 13.34 2.23
CA GLY A 210 -6.85 14.38 3.14
C GLY A 210 -5.93 14.84 4.25
N GLY A 211 -5.01 15.75 3.99
CA GLY A 211 -4.41 16.61 5.03
C GLY A 211 -3.66 15.92 6.19
N ALA A 212 -3.70 14.60 6.28
CA ALA A 212 -3.10 13.81 7.36
C ALA A 212 -1.57 13.66 7.18
N ARG A 213 -0.86 14.78 7.07
CA ARG A 213 0.61 14.82 7.20
C ARG A 213 1.10 14.36 8.59
N SER A 214 0.20 13.95 9.47
CA SER A 214 0.48 13.55 10.85
C SER A 214 0.35 12.05 11.13
N SER A 215 -0.22 11.23 10.22
CA SER A 215 -0.26 9.78 10.40
C SER A 215 0.97 9.15 9.75
N ALA A 216 1.81 8.50 10.55
CA ALA A 216 3.01 7.83 10.13
C ALA A 216 2.71 6.74 9.07
N GLY A 217 3.04 7.00 7.80
CA GLY A 217 2.89 6.05 6.70
C GLY A 217 3.35 6.65 5.39
N ALA A 218 4.15 5.91 4.64
CA ALA A 218 4.70 6.36 3.35
C ALA A 218 3.68 6.42 2.21
N GLY A 219 2.39 6.05 2.43
CA GLY A 219 1.41 5.92 1.35
C GLY A 219 1.76 4.78 0.37
N LEU A 220 2.47 3.75 0.84
CA LEU A 220 2.88 2.60 0.03
C LEU A 220 1.98 1.38 0.24
N GLY A 221 1.30 1.26 1.39
CA GLY A 221 0.60 0.04 1.78
C GLY A 221 -0.44 -0.45 0.75
N LEU A 222 -1.33 0.42 0.28
CA LEU A 222 -2.32 0.03 -0.74
C LEU A 222 -1.71 -0.15 -2.13
N ALA A 223 -0.65 0.58 -2.47
CA ALA A 223 0.10 0.34 -3.71
C ALA A 223 0.76 -1.06 -3.71
N ILE A 224 1.32 -1.49 -2.56
CA ILE A 224 1.86 -2.85 -2.36
C ILE A 224 0.73 -3.89 -2.51
N VAL A 225 -0.45 -3.65 -1.91
CA VAL A 225 -1.62 -4.54 -2.05
C VAL A 225 -1.98 -4.73 -3.52
N SER A 226 -2.14 -3.64 -4.27
CA SER A 226 -2.49 -3.70 -5.70
C SER A 226 -1.45 -4.44 -6.52
N GLN A 227 -0.16 -4.18 -6.27
CA GLN A 227 0.93 -4.81 -7.01
C GLN A 227 1.06 -6.32 -6.70
N LEU A 228 0.98 -6.72 -5.42
CA LEU A 228 1.00 -8.13 -5.03
C LEU A 228 -0.23 -8.87 -5.56
N ALA A 229 -1.41 -8.27 -5.50
CA ALA A 229 -2.61 -8.83 -6.11
C ALA A 229 -2.39 -9.05 -7.61
N ALA A 230 -1.93 -8.05 -8.34
CA ALA A 230 -1.67 -8.15 -9.78
C ALA A 230 -0.62 -9.22 -10.11
N SER A 231 0.46 -9.37 -9.33
CA SER A 231 1.47 -10.41 -9.55
C SER A 231 0.91 -11.83 -9.38
N MET A 232 -0.15 -12.00 -8.58
CA MET A 232 -0.88 -13.27 -8.40
C MET A 232 -2.08 -13.42 -9.36
N GLY A 233 -2.25 -12.53 -10.36
CA GLY A 233 -3.43 -12.55 -11.24
C GLY A 233 -4.73 -12.16 -10.53
N ALA A 234 -4.66 -11.64 -9.33
CA ALA A 234 -5.76 -11.14 -8.53
C ALA A 234 -6.03 -9.65 -8.80
N THR A 235 -7.15 -9.14 -8.30
CA THR A 235 -7.50 -7.72 -8.41
C THR A 235 -7.69 -7.10 -7.03
N ALA A 236 -7.34 -5.81 -6.92
CA ALA A 236 -7.64 -5.00 -5.75
C ALA A 236 -8.49 -3.80 -6.18
N ALA A 237 -9.56 -3.55 -5.45
CA ALA A 237 -10.48 -2.45 -5.71
C ALA A 237 -10.87 -1.76 -4.41
N ALA A 238 -11.21 -0.47 -4.50
CA ALA A 238 -11.73 0.29 -3.37
C ALA A 238 -13.04 0.97 -3.74
N SER A 239 -13.90 1.17 -2.75
CA SER A 239 -15.13 1.95 -2.86
C SER A 239 -15.37 2.71 -1.58
N LEU A 240 -16.03 3.85 -1.70
CA LEU A 240 -16.43 4.69 -0.57
C LEU A 240 -17.94 4.89 -0.62
N GLU A 241 -18.64 4.45 0.42
CA GLU A 241 -20.09 4.56 0.54
C GLU A 241 -20.40 5.32 1.86
N GLY A 242 -20.80 6.58 1.74
CA GLY A 242 -20.93 7.45 2.92
C GLY A 242 -19.61 7.64 3.60
N ASP A 243 -19.51 7.24 4.87
CA ASP A 243 -18.28 7.30 5.68
C ASP A 243 -17.57 5.93 5.79
N PHE A 244 -17.94 4.95 4.95
CA PHE A 244 -17.35 3.62 4.92
C PHE A 244 -16.44 3.43 3.71
N LEU A 245 -15.14 3.29 3.96
CA LEU A 245 -14.15 2.88 2.97
C LEU A 245 -14.08 1.34 2.96
N ARG A 246 -14.28 0.77 1.78
CA ARG A 246 -14.17 -0.66 1.54
C ARG A 246 -13.04 -0.95 0.57
N VAL A 247 -12.10 -1.82 0.96
CA VAL A 247 -11.04 -2.33 0.10
C VAL A 247 -11.24 -3.82 -0.08
N THR A 248 -11.33 -4.27 -1.32
CA THR A 248 -11.58 -5.67 -1.68
C THR A 248 -10.42 -6.21 -2.50
N VAL A 249 -9.94 -7.40 -2.15
CA VAL A 249 -9.01 -8.20 -2.96
C VAL A 249 -9.74 -9.45 -3.42
N GLU A 250 -9.66 -9.75 -4.72
CA GLU A 250 -10.31 -10.89 -5.35
C GLU A 250 -9.26 -11.80 -5.97
N LEU A 251 -9.01 -12.93 -5.30
CA LEU A 251 -8.12 -14.01 -5.72
C LEU A 251 -8.87 -14.92 -6.74
N GLN A 252 -8.13 -15.51 -7.66
CA GLN A 252 -8.71 -16.43 -8.66
C GLN A 252 -8.62 -17.89 -8.21
#